data_7a7573e243ba8d029da253bb446248ad
#
_entry.id   7a7573e243ba8d029da253bb446248ad
#
_cell.length_a   1.000
_cell.length_b   1.000
_cell.length_c   1.000
_cell.angle_alpha   90.00
_cell.angle_beta   90.00
_cell.angle_gamma   90.00
#
_symmetry.space_group_name_H-M   'P 1'
#
loop_
_entity.id
_entity.type
_entity.pdbx_description
1 polymer ?
#
loop_
_entity_poly.entity_id
_entity_poly.type
_entity_poly.pdbx_seq_one_letter_code
_entity_poly.pdbx_strand_id
1 'polypeptide(L)'
;MAKVAKPKKEITMEEALWKSADKLRGSVEPAEYKHVVLSLFFLKFASDKFEDCRRRIIEKHGERFADMKPFYTQENVFYLPEESRWSYIIANAKQDDIALKIDTALYTIEKNNPVLKGALPDNYYSRLHIDTAKLASLLDEINRINTDDKENDIIGRVYEYFLSKFALAEGKGKGEFYTPKCIVNLIAEMLEPYDGILYDPCCGSGGMFVQSIKFVEAHSGNKEKVSIYGQEYTNTTFKLAKMNLAIRGISANLGEMAANTFTNDQHKDLKAEIKTAELIQFDFSGAAKF
;
A
#
# COMPACT_ATOMS: atom_id res chain seq x y z
N MET A 1 -3.03 40.40 32.76
CA MET A 1 -2.69 39.95 31.38
C MET A 1 -3.28 38.56 31.20
N ALA A 2 -4.35 38.43 30.43
CA ALA A 2 -4.99 37.13 30.15
C ALA A 2 -4.10 36.32 29.22
N LYS A 3 -3.73 35.08 29.59
CA LYS A 3 -3.04 34.13 28.72
C LYS A 3 -3.97 33.78 27.56
N VAL A 4 -3.63 34.24 26.36
CA VAL A 4 -4.27 33.81 25.12
C VAL A 4 -4.05 32.29 24.99
N ALA A 5 -5.13 31.51 25.06
CA ALA A 5 -5.08 30.08 24.86
C ALA A 5 -4.57 29.80 23.42
N LYS A 6 -3.47 29.04 23.29
CA LYS A 6 -3.00 28.58 21.99
C LYS A 6 -4.14 27.81 21.31
N PRO A 7 -4.43 28.06 20.00
CA PRO A 7 -5.44 27.29 19.30
C PRO A 7 -5.09 25.80 19.40
N LYS A 8 -6.07 24.98 19.77
CA LYS A 8 -5.93 23.51 19.74
C LYS A 8 -5.61 23.14 18.27
N LYS A 9 -4.45 22.54 18.06
CA LYS A 9 -4.06 22.01 16.76
C LYS A 9 -5.11 20.98 16.34
N GLU A 10 -5.84 21.24 15.26
CA GLU A 10 -6.76 20.24 14.70
C GLU A 10 -5.95 18.99 14.34
N ILE A 11 -6.39 17.85 14.84
CA ILE A 11 -5.75 16.56 14.57
C ILE A 11 -6.14 16.17 13.16
N THR A 12 -5.14 15.92 12.29
CA THR A 12 -5.43 15.44 10.94
C THR A 12 -6.05 14.03 10.98
N MET A 13 -6.72 13.65 9.89
CA MET A 13 -7.29 12.30 9.74
C MET A 13 -6.20 11.23 9.91
N GLU A 14 -5.05 11.42 9.29
CA GLU A 14 -3.91 10.51 9.37
C GLU A 14 -3.38 10.38 10.81
N GLU A 15 -3.33 11.50 11.56
CA GLU A 15 -2.94 11.48 12.99
C GLU A 15 -3.98 10.76 13.86
N ALA A 16 -5.27 10.91 13.58
CA ALA A 16 -6.34 10.23 14.31
C ALA A 16 -6.28 8.72 14.07
N LEU A 17 -6.10 8.31 12.84
CA LEU A 17 -5.94 6.91 12.44
C LEU A 17 -4.68 6.29 13.07
N TRP A 18 -3.57 7.04 13.07
CA TRP A 18 -2.34 6.58 13.73
C TRP A 18 -2.55 6.33 15.22
N LYS A 19 -3.23 7.24 15.93
CA LYS A 19 -3.54 7.07 17.35
C LYS A 19 -4.43 5.86 17.60
N SER A 20 -5.37 5.58 16.72
CA SER A 20 -6.23 4.40 16.84
C SER A 20 -5.46 3.11 16.60
N ALA A 21 -4.67 3.08 15.55
CA ALA A 21 -3.79 1.97 15.25
C ALA A 21 -2.78 1.74 16.40
N ASP A 22 -2.26 2.80 17.02
CA ASP A 22 -1.28 2.73 18.11
C ASP A 22 -1.83 1.99 19.37
N LYS A 23 -3.15 1.88 19.53
CA LYS A 23 -3.77 1.06 20.57
C LYS A 23 -3.50 -0.44 20.43
N LEU A 24 -3.18 -0.92 19.24
CA LEU A 24 -2.72 -2.30 19.01
C LEU A 24 -1.26 -2.51 19.39
N ARG A 25 -0.48 -1.43 19.56
CA ARG A 25 0.91 -1.52 19.99
C ARG A 25 0.97 -2.21 21.37
N GLY A 26 1.85 -3.17 21.51
CA GLY A 26 1.95 -4.02 22.72
C GLY A 26 1.07 -5.27 22.69
N SER A 27 0.15 -5.41 21.74
CA SER A 27 -0.57 -6.66 21.46
C SER A 27 0.07 -7.44 20.29
N VAL A 28 0.89 -6.76 19.49
CA VAL A 28 1.53 -7.29 18.28
C VAL A 28 2.99 -6.80 18.28
N GLU A 29 3.92 -7.62 17.81
CA GLU A 29 5.30 -7.21 17.65
C GLU A 29 5.43 -6.02 16.68
N PRO A 30 6.35 -5.06 16.94
CA PRO A 30 6.48 -3.85 16.12
C PRO A 30 6.69 -4.13 14.62
N ALA A 31 7.44 -5.17 14.27
CA ALA A 31 7.70 -5.55 12.89
C ALA A 31 6.44 -6.07 12.16
N GLU A 32 5.52 -6.68 12.89
CA GLU A 32 4.27 -7.25 12.36
C GLU A 32 3.12 -6.24 12.35
N TYR A 33 3.14 -5.29 13.28
CA TYR A 33 2.10 -4.29 13.46
C TYR A 33 1.79 -3.49 12.19
N LYS A 34 2.82 -3.09 11.41
CA LYS A 34 2.64 -2.36 10.15
C LYS A 34 1.83 -3.16 9.12
N HIS A 35 2.05 -4.46 9.05
CA HIS A 35 1.35 -5.32 8.10
C HIS A 35 -0.12 -5.48 8.46
N VAL A 36 -0.44 -5.59 9.76
CA VAL A 36 -1.81 -5.62 10.26
C VAL A 36 -2.56 -4.35 9.83
N VAL A 37 -1.99 -3.20 10.11
CA VAL A 37 -2.67 -1.93 9.84
C VAL A 37 -2.79 -1.65 8.35
N LEU A 38 -1.68 -1.81 7.59
CA LEU A 38 -1.67 -1.49 6.16
C LEU A 38 -2.54 -2.43 5.33
N SER A 39 -2.67 -3.71 5.72
CA SER A 39 -3.57 -4.62 5.02
C SER A 39 -5.06 -4.34 5.28
N LEU A 40 -5.42 -3.79 6.45
CA LEU A 40 -6.79 -3.30 6.69
C LEU A 40 -7.11 -2.08 5.83
N PHE A 41 -6.18 -1.15 5.70
CA PHE A 41 -6.35 -0.02 4.78
C PHE A 41 -6.49 -0.49 3.33
N PHE A 42 -5.66 -1.46 2.92
CA PHE A 42 -5.79 -2.07 1.61
C PHE A 42 -7.17 -2.68 1.40
N LEU A 43 -7.67 -3.46 2.37
CA LEU A 43 -8.97 -4.12 2.31
C LEU A 43 -10.12 -3.11 2.20
N LYS A 44 -10.10 -2.06 3.03
CA LYS A 44 -11.08 -0.97 2.96
C LYS A 44 -11.10 -0.31 1.60
N PHE A 45 -9.92 0.08 1.10
CA PHE A 45 -9.80 0.71 -0.20
C PHE A 45 -10.25 -0.17 -1.36
N ALA A 46 -9.76 -1.41 -1.41
CA ALA A 46 -10.13 -2.34 -2.47
C ALA A 46 -11.65 -2.54 -2.50
N SER A 47 -12.28 -2.61 -1.30
CA SER A 47 -13.71 -2.74 -1.18
C SER A 47 -14.47 -1.49 -1.64
N ASP A 48 -14.04 -0.29 -1.26
CA ASP A 48 -14.71 0.94 -1.69
C ASP A 48 -14.64 1.11 -3.21
N LYS A 49 -13.45 0.88 -3.81
CA LYS A 49 -13.30 0.90 -5.27
C LYS A 49 -14.14 -0.14 -5.98
N PHE A 50 -14.24 -1.34 -5.40
CA PHE A 50 -15.11 -2.39 -5.91
C PHE A 50 -16.58 -1.99 -5.88
N GLU A 51 -17.08 -1.47 -4.75
CA GLU A 51 -18.48 -1.06 -4.61
C GLU A 51 -18.85 0.10 -5.55
N ASP A 52 -17.94 1.06 -5.73
CA ASP A 52 -18.12 2.15 -6.72
C ASP A 52 -18.21 1.63 -8.15
N CYS A 53 -17.31 0.71 -8.52
CA CYS A 53 -17.34 0.08 -9.82
C CYS A 53 -18.62 -0.75 -10.00
N ARG A 54 -18.99 -1.54 -8.99
CA ARG A 54 -20.20 -2.37 -8.98
C ARG A 54 -21.46 -1.52 -9.22
N ARG A 55 -21.58 -0.39 -8.52
CA ARG A 55 -22.69 0.55 -8.70
C ARG A 55 -22.78 1.05 -10.15
N ARG A 56 -21.65 1.47 -10.75
CA ARG A 56 -21.60 1.91 -12.16
C ARG A 56 -21.94 0.79 -13.15
N ILE A 57 -21.51 -0.45 -12.87
CA ILE A 57 -21.87 -1.61 -13.69
C ILE A 57 -23.36 -1.85 -13.65
N ILE A 58 -23.98 -1.82 -12.46
CA ILE A 58 -25.43 -1.99 -12.28
C ILE A 58 -26.20 -0.90 -13.01
N GLU A 59 -25.81 0.36 -12.86
CA GLU A 59 -26.46 1.50 -13.51
C GLU A 59 -26.37 1.41 -15.05
N LYS A 60 -25.24 0.96 -15.58
CA LYS A 60 -25.01 0.94 -17.03
C LYS A 60 -25.48 -0.33 -17.72
N HIS A 61 -25.37 -1.47 -17.05
CA HIS A 61 -25.58 -2.78 -17.66
C HIS A 61 -26.66 -3.63 -16.99
N GLY A 62 -27.04 -3.28 -15.76
CA GLY A 62 -28.02 -4.01 -14.95
C GLY A 62 -27.38 -5.00 -13.98
N GLU A 63 -28.16 -5.41 -12.96
CA GLU A 63 -27.69 -6.17 -11.80
C GLU A 63 -27.07 -7.54 -12.16
N ARG A 64 -27.55 -8.18 -13.21
CA ARG A 64 -27.02 -9.49 -13.69
C ARG A 64 -25.54 -9.47 -14.04
N PHE A 65 -24.94 -8.30 -14.28
CA PHE A 65 -23.54 -8.13 -14.64
C PHE A 65 -22.67 -7.76 -13.43
N ALA A 66 -23.29 -7.48 -12.28
CA ALA A 66 -22.60 -6.99 -11.08
C ALA A 66 -21.55 -7.96 -10.51
N ASP A 67 -21.67 -9.25 -10.77
CA ASP A 67 -20.72 -10.27 -10.28
C ASP A 67 -19.79 -10.80 -11.40
N MET A 68 -19.79 -10.16 -12.57
CA MET A 68 -18.95 -10.56 -13.68
C MET A 68 -17.56 -9.92 -13.61
N LYS A 69 -16.57 -10.70 -13.21
CA LYS A 69 -15.17 -10.29 -13.02
C LYS A 69 -14.54 -9.49 -14.20
N PRO A 70 -14.79 -9.78 -15.48
CA PRO A 70 -14.19 -9.04 -16.59
C PRO A 70 -14.46 -7.53 -16.56
N PHE A 71 -15.62 -7.08 -16.08
CA PHE A 71 -15.94 -5.65 -15.99
C PHE A 71 -15.02 -4.91 -15.00
N TYR A 72 -14.68 -5.54 -13.88
CA TYR A 72 -13.76 -4.97 -12.89
C TYR A 72 -12.33 -4.94 -13.42
N THR A 73 -11.89 -6.01 -14.08
CA THR A 73 -10.55 -6.09 -14.66
C THR A 73 -10.32 -5.01 -15.73
N GLN A 74 -11.32 -4.71 -16.55
CA GLN A 74 -11.24 -3.66 -17.57
C GLN A 74 -11.07 -2.25 -16.97
N GLU A 75 -11.61 -2.02 -15.77
CA GLU A 75 -11.49 -0.76 -15.05
C GLU A 75 -10.30 -0.74 -14.07
N ASN A 76 -9.42 -1.74 -14.11
CA ASN A 76 -8.31 -1.92 -13.16
C ASN A 76 -8.78 -1.94 -11.69
N VAL A 77 -9.95 -2.51 -11.43
CA VAL A 77 -10.54 -2.69 -10.09
C VAL A 77 -10.40 -4.16 -9.68
N PHE A 78 -10.00 -4.39 -8.44
CA PHE A 78 -9.94 -5.75 -7.89
C PHE A 78 -11.34 -6.33 -7.74
N TYR A 79 -11.51 -7.58 -8.15
CA TYR A 79 -12.74 -8.29 -7.92
C TYR A 79 -12.80 -8.83 -6.48
N LEU A 80 -13.86 -8.50 -5.76
CA LEU A 80 -14.08 -8.90 -4.37
C LEU A 80 -15.37 -9.75 -4.24
N PRO A 81 -15.25 -11.07 -3.93
CA PRO A 81 -16.36 -11.85 -3.44
C PRO A 81 -16.99 -11.25 -2.19
N GLU A 82 -18.25 -11.62 -1.89
CA GLU A 82 -19.02 -10.99 -0.83
C GLU A 82 -18.35 -11.04 0.54
N GLU A 83 -17.79 -12.19 0.91
CA GLU A 83 -17.07 -12.39 2.17
C GLU A 83 -15.76 -11.59 2.28
N SER A 84 -15.30 -11.00 1.17
CA SER A 84 -14.09 -10.17 1.11
C SER A 84 -14.38 -8.68 1.11
N ARG A 85 -15.65 -8.28 1.15
CA ARG A 85 -16.03 -6.86 1.14
C ARG A 85 -15.93 -6.25 2.52
N TRP A 86 -15.61 -4.98 2.57
CA TRP A 86 -15.50 -4.26 3.83
C TRP A 86 -16.81 -4.26 4.63
N SER A 87 -17.94 -4.16 3.94
CA SER A 87 -19.28 -4.26 4.55
C SER A 87 -19.48 -5.56 5.33
N TYR A 88 -19.03 -6.70 4.77
CA TYR A 88 -19.08 -7.99 5.46
C TYR A 88 -18.15 -7.99 6.70
N ILE A 89 -16.94 -7.47 6.59
CA ILE A 89 -15.99 -7.40 7.70
C ILE A 89 -16.56 -6.55 8.85
N ILE A 90 -17.10 -5.37 8.54
CA ILE A 90 -17.71 -4.48 9.56
C ILE A 90 -18.94 -5.10 10.21
N ALA A 91 -19.80 -5.75 9.45
CA ALA A 91 -20.97 -6.45 10.01
C ALA A 91 -20.59 -7.54 11.02
N ASN A 92 -19.40 -8.13 10.87
CA ASN A 92 -18.88 -9.20 11.72
C ASN A 92 -17.77 -8.73 12.71
N ALA A 93 -17.48 -7.44 12.80
CA ALA A 93 -16.32 -6.90 13.50
C ALA A 93 -16.23 -7.28 15.00
N LYS A 94 -17.37 -7.58 15.64
CA LYS A 94 -17.46 -7.92 17.07
C LYS A 94 -17.52 -9.43 17.34
N GLN A 95 -17.43 -10.25 16.30
CA GLN A 95 -17.43 -11.72 16.46
C GLN A 95 -16.05 -12.23 16.82
N ASP A 96 -15.98 -13.30 17.59
CA ASP A 96 -14.71 -13.87 18.06
C ASP A 96 -13.81 -14.38 16.91
N ASP A 97 -14.42 -14.73 15.78
CA ASP A 97 -13.75 -15.23 14.59
C ASP A 97 -13.38 -14.12 13.57
N ILE A 98 -13.45 -12.83 13.95
CA ILE A 98 -13.17 -11.70 13.04
C ILE A 98 -11.76 -11.77 12.44
N ALA A 99 -10.76 -12.22 13.22
CA ALA A 99 -9.41 -12.40 12.73
C ALA A 99 -9.34 -13.41 11.56
N LEU A 100 -10.03 -14.53 11.68
CA LEU A 100 -10.13 -15.55 10.62
C LEU A 100 -10.88 -15.00 9.40
N LYS A 101 -11.95 -14.22 9.61
CA LYS A 101 -12.68 -13.58 8.51
C LYS A 101 -11.83 -12.61 7.71
N ILE A 102 -10.99 -11.82 8.38
CA ILE A 102 -10.05 -10.91 7.71
C ILE A 102 -9.01 -11.70 6.91
N ASP A 103 -8.40 -12.74 7.50
CA ASP A 103 -7.45 -13.61 6.78
C ASP A 103 -8.09 -14.25 5.55
N THR A 104 -9.31 -14.77 5.69
CA THR A 104 -10.08 -15.35 4.58
C THR A 104 -10.38 -14.33 3.50
N ALA A 105 -10.76 -13.10 3.88
CA ALA A 105 -11.02 -12.02 2.94
C ALA A 105 -9.77 -11.68 2.11
N LEU A 106 -8.61 -11.48 2.77
CA LEU A 106 -7.35 -11.18 2.10
C LEU A 106 -6.91 -12.30 1.16
N TYR A 107 -6.97 -13.56 1.63
CA TYR A 107 -6.67 -14.73 0.81
C TYR A 107 -7.57 -14.81 -0.43
N THR A 108 -8.88 -14.59 -0.25
CA THR A 108 -9.87 -14.67 -1.33
C THR A 108 -9.68 -13.55 -2.35
N ILE A 109 -9.31 -12.35 -1.91
CA ILE A 109 -8.94 -11.23 -2.80
C ILE A 109 -7.72 -11.62 -3.63
N GLU A 110 -6.65 -12.11 -3.00
CA GLU A 110 -5.43 -12.51 -3.70
C GLU A 110 -5.69 -13.61 -4.74
N LYS A 111 -6.45 -14.64 -4.36
CA LYS A 111 -6.82 -15.75 -5.24
C LYS A 111 -7.61 -15.29 -6.47
N ASN A 112 -8.46 -14.29 -6.32
CA ASN A 112 -9.29 -13.77 -7.41
C ASN A 112 -8.58 -12.72 -8.27
N ASN A 113 -7.44 -12.19 -7.84
CA ASN A 113 -6.71 -11.13 -8.53
C ASN A 113 -5.23 -11.51 -8.69
N PRO A 114 -4.82 -12.13 -9.81
CA PRO A 114 -3.45 -12.65 -10.00
C PRO A 114 -2.36 -11.60 -9.83
N VAL A 115 -2.65 -10.33 -10.10
CA VAL A 115 -1.70 -9.21 -9.90
C VAL A 115 -1.30 -9.05 -8.43
N LEU A 116 -2.14 -9.50 -7.50
CA LEU A 116 -1.87 -9.45 -6.05
C LEU A 116 -1.15 -10.70 -5.53
N LYS A 117 -0.80 -11.67 -6.38
CA LYS A 117 -0.16 -12.91 -5.94
C LYS A 117 1.07 -12.66 -5.08
N GLY A 118 1.07 -13.16 -3.84
CA GLY A 118 2.12 -12.98 -2.84
C GLY A 118 2.21 -11.55 -2.26
N ALA A 119 1.21 -10.69 -2.50
CA ALA A 119 1.20 -9.33 -1.98
C ALA A 119 0.58 -9.21 -0.59
N LEU A 120 -0.46 -10.01 -0.32
CA LEU A 120 -1.22 -9.87 0.91
C LEU A 120 -0.68 -10.77 2.04
N PRO A 121 -0.90 -10.40 3.31
CA PRO A 121 -0.58 -11.26 4.44
C PRO A 121 -1.39 -12.55 4.40
N ASP A 122 -0.76 -13.67 4.72
CA ASP A 122 -1.40 -14.99 4.79
C ASP A 122 -1.49 -15.45 6.25
N ASN A 123 -2.69 -15.81 6.71
CA ASN A 123 -3.00 -16.26 8.07
C ASN A 123 -2.40 -15.36 9.18
N TYR A 124 -2.42 -14.06 8.96
CA TYR A 124 -1.68 -13.13 9.80
C TYR A 124 -2.45 -12.77 11.07
N TYR A 125 -3.74 -12.47 10.94
CA TYR A 125 -4.58 -12.01 12.04
C TYR A 125 -4.89 -13.13 13.03
N SER A 126 -5.22 -14.34 12.53
CA SER A 126 -5.49 -15.52 13.35
C SER A 126 -4.28 -15.95 14.16
N ARG A 127 -3.08 -15.82 13.58
CA ARG A 127 -1.82 -16.20 14.25
C ARG A 127 -1.42 -15.24 15.35
N LEU A 128 -1.70 -13.98 15.21
CA LEU A 128 -1.26 -12.93 16.14
C LEU A 128 -2.12 -12.83 17.40
N HIS A 129 -3.23 -13.57 17.50
CA HIS A 129 -4.13 -13.58 18.64
C HIS A 129 -4.51 -12.16 19.12
N ILE A 130 -4.82 -11.27 18.16
CA ILE A 130 -5.17 -9.88 18.45
C ILE A 130 -6.49 -9.85 19.22
N ASP A 131 -6.52 -9.04 20.27
CA ASP A 131 -7.73 -8.81 21.06
C ASP A 131 -8.88 -8.30 20.17
N THR A 132 -10.01 -9.03 20.17
CA THR A 132 -11.18 -8.77 19.31
C THR A 132 -11.71 -7.35 19.50
N ALA A 133 -11.76 -6.85 20.74
CA ALA A 133 -12.28 -5.51 21.01
C ALA A 133 -11.38 -4.41 20.47
N LYS A 134 -10.05 -4.59 20.55
CA LYS A 134 -9.07 -3.66 19.96
C LYS A 134 -9.14 -3.69 18.44
N LEU A 135 -9.26 -4.87 17.85
CA LEU A 135 -9.40 -5.03 16.39
C LEU A 135 -10.70 -4.38 15.90
N ALA A 136 -11.82 -4.63 16.58
CA ALA A 136 -13.11 -4.00 16.27
C ALA A 136 -13.03 -2.46 16.36
N SER A 137 -12.36 -1.93 17.39
CA SER A 137 -12.16 -0.49 17.53
C SER A 137 -11.36 0.11 16.38
N LEU A 138 -10.32 -0.61 15.89
CA LEU A 138 -9.55 -0.17 14.73
C LEU A 138 -10.38 -0.22 13.45
N LEU A 139 -11.14 -1.29 13.25
CA LEU A 139 -12.06 -1.43 12.10
C LEU A 139 -13.08 -0.29 12.07
N ASP A 140 -13.67 0.06 13.21
CA ASP A 140 -14.63 1.18 13.33
C ASP A 140 -13.99 2.52 12.96
N GLU A 141 -12.75 2.78 13.37
CA GLU A 141 -12.04 4.02 13.00
C GLU A 141 -11.70 4.07 11.52
N ILE A 142 -11.24 2.95 10.93
CA ILE A 142 -10.97 2.87 9.50
C ILE A 142 -12.27 3.04 8.70
N ASN A 143 -13.39 2.51 9.20
CA ASN A 143 -14.69 2.63 8.56
C ASN A 143 -15.19 4.08 8.43
N ARG A 144 -14.73 4.99 9.30
CA ARG A 144 -15.08 6.42 9.26
C ARG A 144 -14.35 7.21 8.17
N ILE A 145 -13.36 6.59 7.51
CA ILE A 145 -12.65 7.24 6.41
C ILE A 145 -13.58 7.36 5.22
N ASN A 146 -13.84 8.58 4.78
CA ASN A 146 -14.51 8.82 3.51
C ASN A 146 -13.50 8.70 2.38
N THR A 147 -13.69 7.71 1.51
CA THR A 147 -12.83 7.44 0.35
C THR A 147 -13.39 8.00 -0.96
N ASP A 148 -14.56 8.65 -0.91
CA ASP A 148 -15.27 9.17 -2.09
C ASP A 148 -14.59 10.41 -2.73
N ASP A 149 -13.61 11.00 -2.06
CA ASP A 149 -12.88 12.16 -2.59
C ASP A 149 -11.88 11.73 -3.68
N LYS A 150 -12.36 11.77 -4.91
CA LYS A 150 -11.60 11.37 -6.11
C LYS A 150 -10.44 12.31 -6.45
N GLU A 151 -10.46 13.54 -5.95
CA GLU A 151 -9.43 14.56 -6.24
C GLU A 151 -8.18 14.39 -5.36
N ASN A 152 -8.32 13.72 -4.22
CA ASN A 152 -7.22 13.50 -3.30
C ASN A 152 -6.92 11.99 -3.18
N ASP A 153 -5.70 11.59 -3.48
CA ASP A 153 -5.16 10.25 -3.19
C ASP A 153 -5.10 10.03 -1.65
N ILE A 154 -6.30 10.04 -1.01
CA ILE A 154 -6.43 9.96 0.45
C ILE A 154 -5.74 8.71 0.97
N ILE A 155 -5.96 7.61 0.29
CA ILE A 155 -5.45 6.31 0.73
C ILE A 155 -3.95 6.21 0.49
N GLY A 156 -3.47 6.68 -0.65
CA GLY A 156 -2.04 6.79 -0.88
C GLY A 156 -1.37 7.68 0.17
N ARG A 157 -1.99 8.81 0.55
CA ARG A 157 -1.49 9.68 1.62
C ARG A 157 -1.47 8.98 2.98
N VAL A 158 -2.56 8.30 3.35
CA VAL A 158 -2.64 7.52 4.59
C VAL A 158 -1.57 6.43 4.59
N TYR A 159 -1.44 5.69 3.48
CA TYR A 159 -0.45 4.63 3.34
C TYR A 159 0.99 5.17 3.51
N GLU A 160 1.36 6.25 2.82
CA GLU A 160 2.65 6.91 2.95
C GLU A 160 2.90 7.45 4.37
N TYR A 161 1.88 8.07 4.98
CA TYR A 161 1.97 8.56 6.35
C TYR A 161 2.30 7.42 7.32
N PHE A 162 1.60 6.30 7.21
CA PHE A 162 1.86 5.13 8.05
C PHE A 162 3.23 4.53 7.80
N LEU A 163 3.66 4.37 6.55
CA LEU A 163 5.02 3.93 6.23
C LEU A 163 6.07 4.82 6.89
N SER A 164 5.92 6.14 6.78
CA SER A 164 6.85 7.10 7.41
C SER A 164 6.88 6.98 8.93
N LYS A 165 5.72 6.79 9.56
CA LYS A 165 5.61 6.61 11.02
C LYS A 165 6.23 5.30 11.49
N PHE A 166 6.02 4.21 10.74
CA PHE A 166 6.65 2.92 11.04
C PHE A 166 8.16 2.98 10.90
N ALA A 167 8.68 3.62 9.84
CA ALA A 167 10.11 3.81 9.64
C ALA A 167 10.74 4.58 10.82
N LEU A 168 10.08 5.66 11.29
CA LEU A 168 10.53 6.40 12.46
C LEU A 168 10.49 5.58 13.76
N ALA A 169 9.46 4.73 13.93
CA ALA A 169 9.29 3.91 15.13
C ALA A 169 10.29 2.75 15.21
N GLU A 170 10.71 2.20 14.07
CA GLU A 170 11.70 1.13 14.00
C GLU A 170 13.15 1.61 14.26
N GLY A 171 13.38 2.93 14.23
CA GLY A 171 14.66 3.56 14.57
C GLY A 171 15.73 3.44 13.48
N LYS A 172 16.94 3.90 13.79
CA LYS A 172 18.08 3.92 12.84
C LYS A 172 18.41 2.51 12.34
N GLY A 173 18.45 2.32 11.02
CA GLY A 173 18.80 1.06 10.36
C GLY A 173 17.65 0.06 10.22
N LYS A 174 16.42 0.39 10.67
CA LYS A 174 15.24 -0.49 10.51
C LYS A 174 14.14 0.14 9.63
N GLY A 175 14.27 1.41 9.27
CA GLY A 175 13.37 2.11 8.35
C GLY A 175 13.81 2.09 6.89
N GLU A 176 14.69 1.18 6.50
CA GLU A 176 15.30 1.05 5.17
C GLU A 176 14.28 0.86 4.04
N PHE A 177 13.08 0.43 4.38
CA PHE A 177 11.98 0.24 3.42
C PHE A 177 11.32 1.56 2.96
N TYR A 178 11.63 2.70 3.58
CA TYR A 178 10.97 3.98 3.30
C TYR A 178 11.97 5.10 3.07
N THR A 179 11.95 5.67 1.87
CA THR A 179 12.68 6.89 1.53
C THR A 179 11.75 8.10 1.67
N PRO A 180 12.16 9.17 2.37
CA PRO A 180 11.35 10.37 2.54
C PRO A 180 10.89 10.97 1.20
N LYS A 181 9.60 11.40 1.15
CA LYS A 181 8.98 11.92 -0.07
C LYS A 181 9.78 13.05 -0.75
N CYS A 182 10.39 13.94 0.03
CA CYS A 182 11.20 15.03 -0.52
C CYS A 182 12.42 14.53 -1.30
N ILE A 183 13.02 13.42 -0.87
CA ILE A 183 14.18 12.81 -1.55
C ILE A 183 13.72 12.11 -2.83
N VAL A 184 12.67 11.27 -2.76
CA VAL A 184 12.19 10.57 -3.95
C VAL A 184 11.61 11.52 -4.99
N ASN A 185 10.98 12.63 -4.58
CA ASN A 185 10.55 13.67 -5.51
C ASN A 185 11.73 14.32 -6.23
N LEU A 186 12.79 14.70 -5.47
CA LEU A 186 13.98 15.27 -6.06
C LEU A 186 14.59 14.33 -7.09
N ILE A 187 14.71 13.04 -6.76
CA ILE A 187 15.25 12.03 -7.68
C ILE A 187 14.37 11.90 -8.92
N ALA A 188 13.05 11.87 -8.78
CA ALA A 188 12.12 11.80 -9.91
C ALA A 188 12.24 13.01 -10.84
N GLU A 189 12.36 14.22 -10.28
CA GLU A 189 12.62 15.45 -11.04
C GLU A 189 13.97 15.45 -11.76
N MET A 190 15.00 14.82 -11.18
CA MET A 190 16.31 14.70 -11.82
C MET A 190 16.35 13.65 -12.93
N LEU A 191 15.57 12.57 -12.80
CA LEU A 191 15.51 11.48 -13.76
C LEU A 191 14.59 11.76 -14.95
N GLU A 192 13.59 12.62 -14.76
CA GLU A 192 12.60 12.98 -15.77
C GLU A 192 12.00 11.73 -16.50
N PRO A 193 11.37 10.80 -15.78
CA PRO A 193 10.96 9.50 -16.31
C PRO A 193 9.69 9.60 -17.18
N TYR A 194 9.75 10.28 -18.32
CA TYR A 194 8.59 10.51 -19.20
C TYR A 194 8.12 9.25 -19.92
N ASP A 195 9.04 8.34 -20.28
CA ASP A 195 8.76 7.08 -20.95
C ASP A 195 9.91 6.07 -20.75
N GLY A 196 9.78 4.86 -21.31
CA GLY A 196 10.81 3.84 -21.26
C GLY A 196 10.74 2.90 -20.07
N ILE A 197 11.86 2.31 -19.70
CA ILE A 197 11.98 1.31 -18.64
C ILE A 197 12.60 1.95 -17.39
N LEU A 198 11.82 2.02 -16.32
CA LEU A 198 12.27 2.45 -15.00
C LEU A 198 12.60 1.20 -14.15
N TYR A 199 13.84 1.09 -13.70
CA TYR A 199 14.31 -0.04 -12.88
C TYR A 199 14.88 0.40 -11.55
N ASP A 200 14.43 -0.24 -10.47
CA ASP A 200 14.95 -0.07 -9.12
C ASP A 200 15.32 -1.44 -8.51
N PRO A 201 16.62 -1.78 -8.42
CA PRO A 201 17.07 -3.07 -7.89
C PRO A 201 16.97 -3.22 -6.37
N CYS A 202 16.57 -2.17 -5.64
CA CYS A 202 16.39 -2.13 -4.19
C CYS A 202 15.18 -1.27 -3.81
N CYS A 203 14.04 -1.57 -4.42
CA CYS A 203 12.88 -0.69 -4.49
C CYS A 203 12.19 -0.38 -3.14
N GLY A 204 12.59 -1.04 -2.06
CA GLY A 204 11.97 -0.83 -0.76
C GLY A 204 10.45 -1.02 -0.82
N SER A 205 9.70 -0.06 -0.33
CA SER A 205 8.23 -0.03 -0.40
C SER A 205 7.67 0.49 -1.74
N GLY A 206 8.51 0.68 -2.76
CA GLY A 206 8.11 1.16 -4.08
C GLY A 206 7.88 2.67 -4.16
N GLY A 207 8.43 3.44 -3.23
CA GLY A 207 8.24 4.89 -3.16
C GLY A 207 8.71 5.63 -4.41
N MET A 208 9.85 5.21 -5.00
CA MET A 208 10.37 5.78 -6.25
C MET A 208 9.40 5.61 -7.40
N PHE A 209 8.84 4.44 -7.58
CA PHE A 209 7.86 4.17 -8.66
C PHE A 209 6.62 5.05 -8.53
N VAL A 210 6.10 5.19 -7.30
CA VAL A 210 4.96 6.06 -7.03
C VAL A 210 5.24 7.51 -7.40
N GLN A 211 6.41 8.05 -7.04
CA GLN A 211 6.74 9.45 -7.35
C GLN A 211 7.07 9.64 -8.83
N SER A 212 7.71 8.67 -9.48
CA SER A 212 7.95 8.70 -10.93
C SER A 212 6.65 8.75 -11.73
N ILE A 213 5.64 7.95 -11.36
CA ILE A 213 4.33 8.01 -12.01
C ILE A 213 3.62 9.34 -11.72
N LYS A 214 3.70 9.87 -10.50
CA LYS A 214 3.15 11.21 -10.17
C LYS A 214 3.86 12.32 -10.95
N PHE A 215 5.16 12.21 -11.18
CA PHE A 215 5.90 13.13 -12.05
C PHE A 215 5.35 13.10 -13.47
N VAL A 216 5.19 11.92 -14.06
CA VAL A 216 4.61 11.77 -15.42
C VAL A 216 3.22 12.40 -15.50
N GLU A 217 2.34 12.12 -14.53
CA GLU A 217 0.98 12.67 -14.49
C GLU A 217 0.98 14.20 -14.34
N ALA A 218 1.86 14.74 -13.49
CA ALA A 218 1.98 16.20 -13.29
C ALA A 218 2.49 16.94 -14.52
N HIS A 219 3.29 16.29 -15.37
CA HIS A 219 3.83 16.84 -16.61
C HIS A 219 3.02 16.46 -17.87
N SER A 220 1.74 16.08 -17.68
CA SER A 220 0.83 15.70 -18.76
C SER A 220 1.33 14.52 -19.62
N GLY A 221 2.18 13.69 -19.05
CA GLY A 221 2.69 12.46 -19.69
C GLY A 221 1.69 11.32 -19.65
N ASN A 222 1.98 10.26 -20.39
CA ASN A 222 1.21 9.04 -20.38
C ASN A 222 1.93 7.97 -19.56
N LYS A 223 1.42 7.64 -18.37
CA LYS A 223 1.99 6.64 -17.48
C LYS A 223 2.08 5.22 -18.09
N GLU A 224 1.28 4.92 -19.10
CA GLU A 224 1.33 3.63 -19.81
C GLU A 224 2.59 3.46 -20.66
N LYS A 225 3.32 4.56 -20.92
CA LYS A 225 4.62 4.51 -21.62
C LYS A 225 5.77 4.15 -20.69
N VAL A 226 5.56 4.15 -19.38
CA VAL A 226 6.59 3.79 -18.38
C VAL A 226 6.39 2.34 -17.96
N SER A 227 7.36 1.50 -18.24
CA SER A 227 7.41 0.10 -17.79
C SER A 227 8.24 -0.01 -16.53
N ILE A 228 7.63 -0.45 -15.44
CA ILE A 228 8.25 -0.47 -14.12
C ILE A 228 8.76 -1.87 -13.78
N TYR A 229 10.03 -1.93 -13.39
CA TYR A 229 10.69 -3.13 -12.91
C TYR A 229 11.37 -2.83 -11.57
N GLY A 230 11.36 -3.80 -10.67
CA GLY A 230 12.02 -3.63 -9.38
C GLY A 230 12.37 -4.95 -8.74
N GLN A 231 13.18 -4.85 -7.69
CA GLN A 231 13.52 -5.99 -6.86
C GLN A 231 13.70 -5.54 -5.42
N GLU A 232 13.31 -6.38 -4.48
CA GLU A 232 13.45 -6.13 -3.05
C GLU A 232 13.91 -7.40 -2.35
N TYR A 233 14.87 -7.24 -1.44
CA TYR A 233 15.48 -8.35 -0.71
C TYR A 233 14.57 -8.94 0.36
N THR A 234 13.88 -8.08 1.11
CA THR A 234 13.11 -8.48 2.28
C THR A 234 11.68 -8.84 1.91
N ASN A 235 11.24 -10.06 2.21
CA ASN A 235 9.91 -10.55 1.84
C ASN A 235 8.76 -9.66 2.37
N THR A 236 8.88 -9.16 3.59
CA THR A 236 7.88 -8.26 4.19
C THR A 236 7.80 -6.93 3.43
N THR A 237 8.93 -6.34 3.07
CA THR A 237 9.01 -5.10 2.30
C THR A 237 8.56 -5.30 0.85
N PHE A 238 8.88 -6.43 0.24
CA PHE A 238 8.38 -6.81 -1.09
C PHE A 238 6.84 -6.84 -1.13
N LYS A 239 6.20 -7.42 -0.11
CA LYS A 239 4.73 -7.39 0.02
C LYS A 239 4.19 -5.96 0.18
N LEU A 240 4.87 -5.13 0.98
CA LEU A 240 4.50 -3.70 1.11
C LEU A 240 4.59 -2.97 -0.23
N ALA A 241 5.64 -3.20 -1.01
CA ALA A 241 5.78 -2.61 -2.35
C ALA A 241 4.62 -3.03 -3.27
N LYS A 242 4.32 -4.32 -3.33
CA LYS A 242 3.19 -4.82 -4.12
C LYS A 242 1.86 -4.19 -3.72
N MET A 243 1.56 -4.11 -2.42
CA MET A 243 0.34 -3.45 -1.93
C MET A 243 0.34 -1.95 -2.26
N ASN A 244 1.46 -1.27 -2.06
CA ASN A 244 1.61 0.16 -2.32
C ASN A 244 1.32 0.52 -3.79
N LEU A 245 1.87 -0.27 -4.72
CA LEU A 245 1.67 -0.08 -6.15
C LEU A 245 0.24 -0.45 -6.58
N ALA A 246 -0.27 -1.58 -6.05
CA ALA A 246 -1.62 -2.06 -6.34
C ALA A 246 -2.71 -1.06 -5.94
N ILE A 247 -2.60 -0.45 -4.75
CA ILE A 247 -3.51 0.60 -4.26
C ILE A 247 -3.62 1.76 -5.27
N ARG A 248 -2.55 2.06 -6.00
CA ARG A 248 -2.47 3.18 -6.95
C ARG A 248 -2.71 2.77 -8.40
N GLY A 249 -3.03 1.50 -8.62
CA GLY A 249 -3.19 0.96 -9.97
C GLY A 249 -1.91 1.03 -10.81
N ILE A 250 -0.75 1.01 -10.16
CA ILE A 250 0.56 1.01 -10.82
C ILE A 250 0.97 -0.44 -11.10
N SER A 251 1.06 -0.79 -12.38
CA SER A 251 1.57 -2.08 -12.80
C SER A 251 3.10 -2.09 -12.74
N ALA A 252 3.68 -3.09 -12.07
CA ALA A 252 5.13 -3.25 -11.97
C ALA A 252 5.52 -4.72 -11.93
N ASN A 253 6.64 -5.06 -12.54
CA ASN A 253 7.27 -6.36 -12.40
C ASN A 253 8.34 -6.30 -11.30
N LEU A 254 8.02 -6.80 -10.12
CA LEU A 254 8.95 -6.85 -8.98
C LEU A 254 9.69 -8.20 -8.88
N GLY A 255 9.62 -9.03 -9.91
CA GLY A 255 10.10 -10.39 -9.86
C GLY A 255 9.10 -11.36 -9.22
N GLU A 256 9.47 -12.65 -9.18
CA GLU A 256 8.61 -13.71 -8.66
C GLU A 256 8.57 -13.73 -7.12
N MET A 257 9.68 -13.36 -6.48
CA MET A 257 9.86 -13.38 -5.03
C MET A 257 10.82 -12.30 -4.56
N ALA A 258 10.82 -12.04 -3.27
CA ALA A 258 11.86 -11.23 -2.64
C ALA A 258 13.22 -11.89 -2.82
N ALA A 259 14.20 -11.14 -3.32
CA ALA A 259 15.53 -11.67 -3.60
C ALA A 259 16.60 -10.58 -3.56
N ASN A 260 17.82 -10.98 -3.22
CA ASN A 260 18.99 -10.11 -3.26
C ASN A 260 19.45 -9.95 -4.72
N THR A 261 19.43 -8.75 -5.23
CA THR A 261 19.76 -8.42 -6.62
C THR A 261 21.19 -8.83 -7.00
N PHE A 262 22.14 -8.79 -6.07
CA PHE A 262 23.53 -9.17 -6.35
C PHE A 262 23.73 -10.70 -6.48
N THR A 263 22.90 -11.49 -5.79
CA THR A 263 23.05 -12.97 -5.78
C THR A 263 21.97 -13.69 -6.58
N ASN A 264 20.81 -13.06 -6.74
CA ASN A 264 19.68 -13.61 -7.48
C ASN A 264 18.93 -12.49 -8.22
N ASP A 265 19.56 -11.95 -9.25
CA ASP A 265 18.94 -10.97 -10.14
C ASP A 265 17.84 -11.64 -10.97
N GLN A 266 16.59 -11.20 -10.79
CA GLN A 266 15.42 -11.70 -11.50
C GLN A 266 15.16 -10.95 -12.82
N HIS A 267 15.98 -9.93 -13.14
CA HIS A 267 15.83 -9.07 -14.31
C HIS A 267 17.13 -9.01 -15.15
N LYS A 268 17.87 -10.12 -15.24
CA LYS A 268 19.22 -10.21 -15.84
C LYS A 268 19.32 -9.63 -17.25
N ASP A 269 18.27 -9.82 -18.05
CA ASP A 269 18.25 -9.41 -19.45
C ASP A 269 17.63 -8.01 -19.66
N LEU A 270 17.25 -7.34 -18.56
CA LEU A 270 16.63 -6.04 -18.62
C LEU A 270 17.64 -4.95 -18.96
N LYS A 271 17.37 -4.23 -20.05
CA LYS A 271 18.10 -3.01 -20.41
C LYS A 271 17.26 -1.81 -19.99
N ALA A 272 17.44 -1.35 -18.76
CA ALA A 272 16.72 -0.19 -18.27
C ALA A 272 17.36 1.10 -18.79
N GLU A 273 16.53 2.02 -19.23
CA GLU A 273 16.94 3.37 -19.67
C GLU A 273 17.11 4.29 -18.45
N ILE A 274 16.32 4.07 -17.40
CA ILE A 274 16.35 4.83 -16.16
C ILE A 274 16.60 3.88 -14.98
N LYS A 275 17.73 4.03 -14.33
CA LYS A 275 18.13 3.23 -13.16
C LYS A 275 18.19 4.08 -11.92
N THR A 276 17.22 3.95 -11.04
CA THR A 276 17.16 4.70 -9.79
C THR A 276 18.28 4.36 -8.81
N ALA A 277 18.77 3.12 -8.84
CA ALA A 277 19.81 2.65 -7.93
C ALA A 277 21.15 3.34 -8.14
N GLU A 278 21.48 3.80 -9.33
CA GLU A 278 22.75 4.53 -9.57
C GLU A 278 22.80 5.84 -8.79
N LEU A 279 21.66 6.48 -8.55
CA LEU A 279 21.56 7.68 -7.73
C LEU A 279 21.46 7.38 -6.22
N ILE A 280 20.84 6.28 -5.84
CA ILE A 280 20.63 5.89 -4.44
C ILE A 280 21.86 5.21 -3.85
N GLN A 281 22.62 4.41 -4.61
CA GLN A 281 23.83 3.74 -4.13
C GLN A 281 24.94 4.69 -3.69
N PHE A 282 24.99 5.90 -4.22
CA PHE A 282 25.96 6.90 -3.77
C PHE A 282 25.71 7.39 -2.35
N ASP A 283 24.45 7.36 -1.90
CA ASP A 283 24.08 7.93 -0.60
C ASP A 283 24.09 6.90 0.54
N PHE A 284 23.79 5.63 0.27
CA PHE A 284 23.62 4.60 1.30
C PHE A 284 24.86 3.72 1.52
N SER A 285 25.72 3.53 0.54
CA SER A 285 26.98 2.79 0.74
C SER A 285 27.99 3.56 1.63
N GLY A 286 27.89 4.87 1.70
CA GLY A 286 28.65 5.72 2.61
C GLY A 286 28.11 5.72 4.06
N ALA A 287 26.81 5.56 4.24
CA ALA A 287 26.16 5.57 5.56
C ALA A 287 26.22 4.23 6.29
N ALA A 288 26.44 3.13 5.60
CA ALA A 288 26.58 1.80 6.19
C ALA A 288 27.96 1.50 6.78
N LYS A 289 28.88 2.45 6.76
CA LYS A 289 30.25 2.30 7.28
C LYS A 289 30.60 3.24 8.44
N PHE A 290 29.58 3.82 9.10
CA PHE A 290 29.81 4.61 10.31
C PHE A 290 29.00 4.10 11.49
#